data_50802d6b33d4066267f539745d456245
#
_entry.id   50802d6b33d4066267f539745d456245
#
_cell.length_a   1.000
_cell.length_b   1.000
_cell.length_c   1.000
_cell.angle_alpha   90.00
_cell.angle_beta   90.00
_cell.angle_gamma   90.00
#
_symmetry.space_group_name_H-M   'P 1'
#
loop_
_entity.id
_entity.type
_entity.pdbx_description
1 polymer ?
#
loop_
_entity_poly.entity_id
_entity_poly.type
_entity_poly.pdbx_seq_one_letter_code
_entity_poly.pdbx_strand_id
1 'polypeptide(L)'
;MASKLTTLTQQKNAAELQSLSRESYQWLIRKIAEIRNPSAIPRSIGAEDFRKNKRFMLGGLYHFYYDPKGKDDMPYYDKFPLVLALEKYNDGFLGLNLHYLPIKYRVAFLGKLMDFAVLNAENDIKRLRVTYDILNASRRFKEFRPCIKRYLHGHIKSKILAIQPDEWEVAVFLPTQVFKGAKPQEVWKESVDEIKHS
;
A
#
# COMPACT_ATOMS: atom_id res chain seq x y z
N MET A 1 4.17 -12.11 -21.01
CA MET A 1 3.38 -10.90 -21.39
C MET A 1 3.60 -9.87 -20.32
N ALA A 2 3.99 -8.64 -20.65
CA ALA A 2 4.12 -7.58 -19.68
C ALA A 2 2.73 -7.24 -19.10
N SER A 3 2.62 -7.01 -17.79
CA SER A 3 1.37 -6.60 -17.14
C SER A 3 0.85 -5.29 -17.77
N LYS A 4 -0.46 -5.11 -17.78
CA LYS A 4 -1.08 -3.83 -18.15
C LYS A 4 -0.45 -2.65 -17.45
N LEU A 5 0.01 -2.82 -16.19
CA LEU A 5 0.69 -1.80 -15.40
C LEU A 5 2.07 -1.44 -15.96
N THR A 6 2.83 -2.41 -16.45
CA THR A 6 4.16 -2.15 -17.07
C THR A 6 4.02 -1.34 -18.36
N THR A 7 2.99 -1.62 -19.15
CA THR A 7 2.66 -0.84 -20.37
C THR A 7 2.17 0.57 -20.00
N LEU A 8 1.46 0.72 -18.90
CA LEU A 8 0.94 2.00 -18.38
C LEU A 8 2.04 2.97 -17.91
N THR A 9 3.21 2.46 -17.48
CA THR A 9 4.29 3.29 -16.94
C THR A 9 5.16 3.93 -18.01
N GLN A 10 5.23 3.34 -19.20
CA GLN A 10 6.17 3.80 -20.22
C GLN A 10 5.66 4.97 -21.08
N GLN A 11 4.35 5.26 -21.09
CA GLN A 11 3.76 6.19 -22.05
C GLN A 11 2.79 7.24 -21.49
N LYS A 12 2.49 7.30 -20.18
CA LYS A 12 1.42 8.18 -19.67
C LYS A 12 1.92 9.59 -19.33
N ASN A 13 1.26 10.58 -19.92
CA ASN A 13 1.42 11.99 -19.58
C ASN A 13 0.74 12.35 -18.24
N ALA A 14 0.98 13.58 -17.74
CA ALA A 14 0.43 14.04 -16.46
C ALA A 14 -1.11 14.02 -16.41
N ALA A 15 -1.79 14.26 -17.53
CA ALA A 15 -3.25 14.28 -17.62
C ALA A 15 -3.86 12.87 -17.45
N GLU A 16 -3.22 11.85 -18.01
CA GLU A 16 -3.65 10.46 -17.84
C GLU A 16 -3.44 9.98 -16.40
N LEU A 17 -2.33 10.32 -15.76
CA LEU A 17 -2.11 10.02 -14.35
C LEU A 17 -3.14 10.71 -13.45
N GLN A 18 -3.56 11.93 -13.80
CA GLN A 18 -4.60 12.64 -13.07
C GLN A 18 -5.98 11.97 -13.25
N SER A 19 -6.30 11.47 -14.45
CA SER A 19 -7.53 10.70 -14.69
C SER A 19 -7.57 9.43 -13.85
N LEU A 20 -6.50 8.64 -13.86
CA LEU A 20 -6.39 7.41 -13.06
C LEU A 20 -6.50 7.69 -11.56
N SER A 21 -5.93 8.79 -11.09
CA SER A 21 -6.07 9.20 -9.69
C SER A 21 -7.51 9.56 -9.32
N ARG A 22 -8.28 10.18 -10.24
CA ARG A 22 -9.71 10.45 -10.04
C ARG A 22 -10.53 9.16 -10.01
N GLU A 23 -10.28 8.24 -10.92
CA GLU A 23 -10.94 6.92 -10.95
C GLU A 23 -10.67 6.14 -9.66
N SER A 24 -9.43 6.12 -9.21
CA SER A 24 -9.02 5.48 -7.97
C SER A 24 -9.70 6.10 -6.74
N TYR A 25 -9.82 7.42 -6.70
CA TYR A 25 -10.52 8.10 -5.62
C TYR A 25 -12.02 7.78 -5.61
N GLN A 26 -12.67 7.73 -6.78
CA GLN A 26 -14.09 7.32 -6.91
C GLN A 26 -14.28 5.86 -6.48
N TRP A 27 -13.35 4.98 -6.84
CA TRP A 27 -13.35 3.61 -6.35
C TRP A 27 -13.27 3.56 -4.81
N LEU A 28 -12.39 4.32 -4.17
CA LEU A 28 -12.26 4.37 -2.71
C LEU A 28 -13.56 4.85 -2.04
N ILE A 29 -14.21 5.89 -2.57
CA ILE A 29 -15.49 6.38 -2.04
C ILE A 29 -16.54 5.27 -2.07
N ARG A 30 -16.64 4.52 -3.18
CA ARG A 30 -17.57 3.38 -3.28
C ARG A 30 -17.26 2.30 -2.25
N LYS A 31 -15.97 1.95 -2.07
CA LYS A 31 -15.55 0.96 -1.05
C LYS A 31 -15.88 1.40 0.37
N ILE A 32 -15.69 2.66 0.70
CA ILE A 32 -16.07 3.21 2.01
C ILE A 32 -17.58 3.13 2.22
N ALA A 33 -18.39 3.42 1.20
CA ALA A 33 -19.83 3.30 1.27
C ALA A 33 -20.28 1.83 1.47
N GLU A 34 -19.69 0.89 0.75
CA GLU A 34 -19.90 -0.56 0.93
C GLU A 34 -19.62 -1.01 2.37
N ILE A 35 -18.49 -0.54 2.97
CA ILE A 35 -18.10 -0.85 4.35
C ILE A 35 -19.10 -0.32 5.38
N ARG A 36 -19.75 0.79 5.07
CA ARG A 36 -20.78 1.40 5.94
C ARG A 36 -22.12 0.67 5.87
N ASN A 37 -22.37 -0.10 4.81
CA ASN A 37 -23.60 -0.85 4.64
C ASN A 37 -23.54 -2.16 5.48
N PRO A 38 -24.46 -2.36 6.45
CA PRO A 38 -24.45 -3.55 7.30
C PRO A 38 -24.68 -4.87 6.54
N SER A 39 -25.25 -4.81 5.34
CA SER A 39 -25.52 -5.99 4.48
C SER A 39 -24.33 -6.36 3.58
N ALA A 40 -23.26 -5.56 3.54
CA ALA A 40 -22.11 -5.84 2.69
C ALA A 40 -21.19 -6.89 3.34
N ILE A 41 -20.63 -7.78 2.53
CA ILE A 41 -19.56 -8.69 2.97
C ILE A 41 -18.42 -7.85 3.52
N PRO A 42 -17.97 -8.09 4.76
CA PRO A 42 -17.01 -7.18 5.39
C PRO A 42 -15.64 -7.28 4.72
N ARG A 43 -15.33 -6.34 3.83
CA ARG A 43 -13.98 -6.08 3.29
C ARG A 43 -13.14 -5.23 4.25
N SER A 44 -13.74 -4.81 5.37
CA SER A 44 -13.06 -4.07 6.41
C SER A 44 -12.71 -4.98 7.57
N ILE A 45 -11.50 -4.82 8.06
CA ILE A 45 -11.00 -5.54 9.22
C ILE A 45 -11.03 -4.57 10.40
N GLY A 46 -11.67 -4.94 11.51
CA GLY A 46 -11.56 -4.20 12.76
C GLY A 46 -10.13 -4.24 13.29
N ALA A 47 -9.67 -3.19 13.95
CA ALA A 47 -8.31 -3.14 14.51
C ALA A 47 -8.05 -4.31 15.48
N GLU A 48 -9.07 -4.80 16.17
CA GLU A 48 -8.99 -5.94 17.07
C GLU A 48 -8.89 -7.28 16.32
N ASP A 49 -9.65 -7.48 15.24
CA ASP A 49 -9.56 -8.65 14.38
C ASP A 49 -8.21 -8.71 13.64
N PHE A 50 -7.70 -7.54 13.28
CA PHE A 50 -6.37 -7.39 12.71
C PHE A 50 -5.29 -7.81 13.71
N ARG A 51 -5.42 -7.37 14.98
CA ARG A 51 -4.54 -7.76 16.09
C ARG A 51 -4.61 -9.26 16.38
N LYS A 52 -5.81 -9.83 16.39
CA LYS A 52 -6.06 -11.26 16.67
C LYS A 52 -5.75 -12.23 15.52
N ASN A 53 -5.22 -11.76 14.42
CA ASN A 53 -4.78 -12.62 13.30
C ASN A 53 -5.86 -13.21 12.40
N LYS A 54 -7.12 -12.92 12.61
CA LYS A 54 -8.18 -13.64 11.90
C LYS A 54 -8.29 -13.32 10.41
N ARG A 55 -7.81 -12.14 9.98
CA ARG A 55 -7.94 -11.66 8.59
C ARG A 55 -6.72 -10.91 8.05
N PHE A 56 -5.67 -10.79 8.85
CA PHE A 56 -4.42 -10.18 8.40
C PHE A 56 -3.57 -11.19 7.64
N MET A 57 -3.18 -10.84 6.43
CA MET A 57 -2.35 -11.68 5.57
C MET A 57 -1.07 -10.94 5.21
N LEU A 58 0.06 -11.62 5.36
CA LEU A 58 1.34 -11.13 4.83
C LEU A 58 1.27 -11.10 3.31
N GLY A 59 1.83 -10.05 2.70
CA GLY A 59 1.69 -9.78 1.27
C GLY A 59 0.38 -9.10 0.87
N GLY A 60 -0.57 -8.94 1.81
CA GLY A 60 -1.81 -8.19 1.57
C GLY A 60 -1.59 -6.68 1.52
N LEU A 61 -2.41 -6.00 0.73
CA LEU A 61 -2.44 -4.55 0.60
C LEU A 61 -3.55 -3.96 1.47
N TYR A 62 -3.19 -2.98 2.29
CA TYR A 62 -4.07 -2.37 3.29
C TYR A 62 -4.06 -0.86 3.23
N HIS A 63 -5.22 -0.25 3.51
CA HIS A 63 -5.37 1.20 3.63
C HIS A 63 -6.16 1.53 4.90
N PHE A 64 -5.68 2.49 5.71
CA PHE A 64 -6.25 2.84 7.01
C PHE A 64 -5.83 4.23 7.45
N TYR A 65 -6.49 4.78 8.50
CA TYR A 65 -6.04 5.97 9.19
C TYR A 65 -5.08 5.61 10.32
N TYR A 66 -3.92 6.25 10.33
CA TYR A 66 -2.83 6.01 11.28
C TYR A 66 -2.44 7.29 12.03
N ASP A 67 -2.34 7.20 13.35
CA ASP A 67 -1.83 8.25 14.24
C ASP A 67 -0.65 7.67 15.04
N PRO A 68 0.61 7.82 14.59
CA PRO A 68 1.76 7.12 15.15
C PRO A 68 2.08 7.53 16.59
N LYS A 69 2.64 6.60 17.35
CA LYS A 69 3.29 6.89 18.62
C LYS A 69 4.55 7.72 18.36
N GLY A 70 4.77 8.76 19.13
CA GLY A 70 5.94 9.64 18.95
C GLY A 70 5.86 10.51 17.68
N LYS A 71 4.65 10.83 17.25
CA LYS A 71 4.42 11.69 16.07
C LYS A 71 5.05 13.08 16.18
N ASP A 72 5.26 13.57 17.39
CA ASP A 72 5.83 14.88 17.67
C ASP A 72 7.35 14.89 17.44
N ASP A 73 8.01 13.72 17.48
CA ASP A 73 9.44 13.53 17.24
C ASP A 73 9.75 13.15 15.78
N MET A 74 8.70 12.92 14.96
CA MET A 74 8.87 12.54 13.56
C MET A 74 8.91 13.78 12.65
N PRO A 75 9.84 13.87 11.70
CA PRO A 75 9.85 14.97 10.73
C PRO A 75 8.56 14.99 9.91
N TYR A 76 8.05 13.83 9.57
CA TYR A 76 6.75 13.64 8.92
C TYR A 76 6.26 12.19 9.03
N TYR A 77 4.95 11.99 8.83
CA TYR A 77 4.33 10.67 8.73
C TYR A 77 3.08 10.70 7.85
N ASP A 78 2.77 9.57 7.21
CA ASP A 78 1.56 9.43 6.39
C ASP A 78 0.35 9.07 7.27
N LYS A 79 -0.71 9.88 7.18
CA LYS A 79 -1.96 9.69 7.94
C LYS A 79 -2.85 8.59 7.34
N PHE A 80 -2.76 8.34 6.04
CA PHE A 80 -3.60 7.38 5.32
C PHE A 80 -2.75 6.41 4.50
N PRO A 81 -1.89 5.62 5.15
CA PRO A 81 -0.92 4.79 4.46
C PRO A 81 -1.57 3.71 3.58
N LEU A 82 -0.96 3.46 2.42
CA LEU A 82 -1.23 2.35 1.53
C LEU A 82 -0.09 1.34 1.66
N VAL A 83 -0.33 0.24 2.37
CA VAL A 83 0.73 -0.61 2.91
C VAL A 83 0.62 -2.05 2.46
N LEU A 84 1.70 -2.57 1.88
CA LEU A 84 1.91 -4.00 1.74
C LEU A 84 2.52 -4.57 3.02
N ALA A 85 1.88 -5.55 3.62
CA ALA A 85 2.33 -6.15 4.88
C ALA A 85 3.52 -7.09 4.65
N LEU A 86 4.64 -6.85 5.36
CA LEU A 86 5.89 -7.61 5.21
C LEU A 86 6.12 -8.61 6.33
N GLU A 87 5.92 -8.17 7.57
CA GLU A 87 6.24 -8.97 8.75
C GLU A 87 5.30 -8.62 9.89
N LYS A 88 4.97 -9.61 10.70
CA LYS A 88 4.04 -9.47 11.81
C LYS A 88 4.75 -9.50 13.15
N TYR A 89 4.26 -8.68 14.07
CA TYR A 89 4.69 -8.61 15.46
C TYR A 89 3.49 -8.66 16.40
N ASN A 90 3.71 -8.90 17.68
CA ASN A 90 2.63 -8.98 18.68
C ASN A 90 1.87 -7.66 18.83
N ASP A 91 2.55 -6.52 18.69
CA ASP A 91 2.01 -5.17 18.89
C ASP A 91 1.74 -4.43 17.58
N GLY A 92 2.09 -5.02 16.41
CA GLY A 92 1.98 -4.35 15.13
C GLY A 92 2.49 -5.18 13.96
N PHE A 93 2.90 -4.52 12.91
CA PHE A 93 3.49 -5.14 11.73
C PHE A 93 4.48 -4.20 11.03
N LEU A 94 5.38 -4.78 10.26
CA LEU A 94 6.23 -4.07 9.32
C LEU A 94 5.53 -4.06 7.97
N GLY A 95 5.56 -2.93 7.29
CA GLY A 95 4.95 -2.81 5.97
C GLY A 95 5.70 -1.85 5.06
N LEU A 96 5.46 -2.02 3.78
CA LEU A 96 5.99 -1.16 2.73
C LEU A 96 4.90 -0.16 2.35
N ASN A 97 5.05 1.10 2.78
CA ASN A 97 4.11 2.17 2.47
C ASN A 97 4.39 2.74 1.08
N LEU A 98 3.52 2.44 0.13
CA LEU A 98 3.66 2.87 -1.25
C LEU A 98 3.57 4.39 -1.42
N HIS A 99 2.97 5.12 -0.48
CA HIS A 99 2.84 6.57 -0.55
C HIS A 99 4.18 7.31 -0.43
N TYR A 100 5.22 6.67 0.12
CA TYR A 100 6.58 7.24 0.12
C TYR A 100 7.23 7.25 -1.26
N LEU A 101 6.65 6.57 -2.24
CA LEU A 101 7.11 6.57 -3.62
C LEU A 101 6.25 7.49 -4.50
N PRO A 102 6.83 8.20 -5.47
CA PRO A 102 6.07 8.81 -6.57
C PRO A 102 5.21 7.76 -7.28
N ILE A 103 4.05 8.16 -7.80
CA ILE A 103 3.08 7.25 -8.44
C ILE A 103 3.76 6.37 -9.51
N LYS A 104 4.65 6.93 -10.33
CA LYS A 104 5.39 6.19 -11.35
C LYS A 104 6.16 4.98 -10.78
N TYR A 105 6.82 5.16 -9.64
CA TYR A 105 7.56 4.09 -8.97
C TYR A 105 6.64 3.07 -8.30
N ARG A 106 5.51 3.52 -7.71
CA ARG A 106 4.49 2.62 -7.14
C ARG A 106 3.97 1.67 -8.19
N VAL A 107 3.59 2.19 -9.36
CA VAL A 107 3.04 1.43 -10.47
C VAL A 107 4.07 0.44 -11.02
N ALA A 108 5.32 0.87 -11.21
CA ALA A 108 6.39 0.00 -11.68
C ALA A 108 6.67 -1.15 -10.70
N PHE A 109 6.67 -0.85 -9.40
CA PHE A 109 6.88 -1.84 -8.34
C PHE A 109 5.73 -2.85 -8.28
N LEU A 110 4.49 -2.35 -8.19
CA LEU A 110 3.32 -3.20 -8.08
C LEU A 110 3.12 -4.04 -9.35
N GLY A 111 3.43 -3.49 -10.53
CA GLY A 111 3.41 -4.21 -11.78
C GLY A 111 4.34 -5.41 -11.78
N LYS A 112 5.58 -5.25 -11.31
CA LYS A 112 6.51 -6.37 -11.15
C LYS A 112 5.96 -7.44 -10.20
N LEU A 113 5.39 -7.05 -9.05
CA LEU A 113 4.77 -7.99 -8.12
C LEU A 113 3.62 -8.77 -8.75
N MET A 114 2.77 -8.09 -9.50
CA MET A 114 1.63 -8.71 -10.19
C MET A 114 2.07 -9.66 -11.30
N ASP A 115 3.10 -9.32 -12.08
CA ASP A 115 3.65 -10.19 -13.12
C ASP A 115 4.10 -11.53 -12.51
N PHE A 116 4.79 -11.51 -11.37
CA PHE A 116 5.18 -12.71 -10.65
C PHE A 116 3.99 -13.48 -10.06
N ALA A 117 3.01 -12.77 -9.52
CA ALA A 117 1.81 -13.36 -8.94
C ALA A 117 0.94 -14.07 -9.98
N VAL A 118 0.80 -13.50 -11.18
CA VAL A 118 0.01 -14.07 -12.29
C VAL A 118 0.67 -15.33 -12.85
N LEU A 119 1.99 -15.40 -12.93
CA LEU A 119 2.71 -16.54 -13.46
C LEU A 119 2.59 -17.80 -12.58
N ASN A 120 2.25 -17.66 -11.30
CA ASN A 120 2.35 -18.74 -10.30
C ASN A 120 1.03 -19.12 -9.62
N ALA A 121 -0.12 -18.57 -10.02
CA ALA A 121 -1.30 -18.69 -9.18
C ALA A 121 -2.54 -19.29 -9.85
N GLU A 122 -2.89 -20.48 -9.41
CA GLU A 122 -4.22 -21.08 -9.58
C GLU A 122 -5.23 -20.64 -8.50
N ASN A 123 -4.76 -19.97 -7.42
CA ASN A 123 -5.63 -19.42 -6.37
C ASN A 123 -5.01 -18.22 -5.63
N ASP A 124 -5.87 -17.38 -5.02
CA ASP A 124 -5.48 -16.12 -4.36
C ASP A 124 -4.50 -16.28 -3.18
N ILE A 125 -4.57 -17.41 -2.46
CA ILE A 125 -3.67 -17.70 -1.34
C ILE A 125 -2.25 -17.95 -1.82
N LYS A 126 -2.08 -18.70 -2.93
CA LYS A 126 -0.77 -18.91 -3.55
C LYS A 126 -0.21 -17.60 -4.08
N ARG A 127 -1.05 -16.75 -4.69
CA ARG A 127 -0.66 -15.41 -5.17
C ARG A 127 -0.11 -14.56 -4.04
N LEU A 128 -0.81 -14.48 -2.92
CA LEU A 128 -0.38 -13.70 -1.75
C LEU A 128 0.91 -14.24 -1.15
N ARG A 129 1.08 -15.55 -1.12
CA ARG A 129 2.32 -16.18 -0.63
C ARG A 129 3.52 -15.85 -1.51
N VAL A 130 3.37 -15.96 -2.83
CA VAL A 130 4.43 -15.58 -3.79
C VAL A 130 4.74 -14.08 -3.67
N THR A 131 3.70 -13.24 -3.57
CA THR A 131 3.87 -11.80 -3.35
C THR A 131 4.64 -11.53 -2.06
N TYR A 132 4.33 -12.24 -0.98
CA TYR A 132 5.05 -12.14 0.29
C TYR A 132 6.52 -12.54 0.16
N ASP A 133 6.81 -13.65 -0.50
CA ASP A 133 8.19 -14.14 -0.68
C ASP A 133 9.03 -13.12 -1.47
N ILE A 134 8.46 -12.52 -2.52
CA ILE A 134 9.10 -11.45 -3.29
C ILE A 134 9.30 -10.21 -2.45
N LEU A 135 8.30 -9.78 -1.68
CA LEU A 135 8.38 -8.62 -0.80
C LEU A 135 9.42 -8.81 0.28
N ASN A 136 9.49 -10.00 0.87
CA ASN A 136 10.47 -10.32 1.89
C ASN A 136 11.89 -10.35 1.32
N ALA A 137 12.06 -10.84 0.10
CA ALA A 137 13.32 -10.72 -0.64
C ALA A 137 13.63 -9.25 -0.94
N SER A 138 12.65 -8.48 -1.43
CA SER A 138 12.79 -7.05 -1.76
C SER A 138 13.12 -6.16 -0.56
N ARG A 139 12.74 -6.56 0.65
CA ARG A 139 13.09 -5.87 1.90
C ARG A 139 14.60 -5.69 2.07
N ARG A 140 15.42 -6.55 1.44
CA ARG A 140 16.88 -6.47 1.46
C ARG A 140 17.42 -5.46 0.46
N PHE A 141 16.63 -5.03 -0.50
CA PHE A 141 17.03 -4.03 -1.47
C PHE A 141 16.95 -2.63 -0.88
N LYS A 142 17.98 -1.87 -1.07
CA LYS A 142 18.12 -0.51 -0.58
C LYS A 142 17.01 0.41 -1.10
N GLU A 143 16.51 0.12 -2.31
CA GLU A 143 15.45 0.88 -3.00
C GLU A 143 14.13 0.97 -2.22
N PHE A 144 13.90 0.05 -1.27
CA PHE A 144 12.66 0.04 -0.48
C PHE A 144 12.80 0.60 0.93
N ARG A 145 14.01 0.95 1.36
CA ARG A 145 14.26 1.49 2.71
C ARG A 145 13.34 2.65 3.10
N PRO A 146 13.19 3.69 2.27
CA PRO A 146 12.32 4.82 2.63
C PRO A 146 10.86 4.43 2.83
N CYS A 147 10.41 3.32 2.22
CA CYS A 147 9.03 2.86 2.27
C CYS A 147 8.74 1.91 3.44
N ILE A 148 9.76 1.31 4.05
CA ILE A 148 9.59 0.34 5.14
C ILE A 148 9.26 1.09 6.42
N LYS A 149 8.06 0.86 6.96
CA LYS A 149 7.55 1.52 8.17
C LYS A 149 6.96 0.49 9.13
N ARG A 150 7.11 0.75 10.42
CA ARG A 150 6.47 -0.01 11.47
C ARG A 150 5.13 0.60 11.84
N TYR A 151 4.09 -0.23 11.91
CA TYR A 151 2.73 0.15 12.29
C TYR A 151 2.32 -0.55 13.58
N LEU A 152 1.91 0.21 14.58
CA LEU A 152 1.42 -0.31 15.85
C LEU A 152 -0.10 -0.44 15.81
N HIS A 153 -0.64 -1.59 16.20
CA HIS A 153 -2.09 -1.85 16.18
C HIS A 153 -2.90 -0.82 16.97
N GLY A 154 -2.42 -0.41 18.15
CA GLY A 154 -3.09 0.57 19.01
C GLY A 154 -3.17 1.99 18.40
N HIS A 155 -2.40 2.25 17.36
CA HIS A 155 -2.32 3.54 16.67
C HIS A 155 -3.08 3.58 15.34
N ILE A 156 -3.70 2.48 14.93
CA ILE A 156 -4.66 2.44 13.82
C ILE A 156 -6.00 2.96 14.34
N LYS A 157 -6.48 4.06 13.78
CA LYS A 157 -7.65 4.82 14.27
C LYS A 157 -8.89 4.68 13.41
N SER A 158 -8.87 3.80 12.42
CA SER A 158 -10.03 3.48 11.57
C SER A 158 -10.21 1.97 11.41
N LYS A 159 -11.30 1.55 10.78
CA LYS A 159 -11.35 0.24 10.14
C LYS A 159 -10.25 0.16 9.07
N ILE A 160 -9.74 -1.03 8.86
CA ILE A 160 -8.70 -1.32 7.88
C ILE A 160 -9.39 -1.84 6.62
N LEU A 161 -9.19 -1.14 5.51
CA LEU A 161 -9.61 -1.62 4.19
C LEU A 161 -8.57 -2.62 3.69
N ALA A 162 -8.95 -3.89 3.58
CA ALA A 162 -8.16 -4.90 2.87
C ALA A 162 -8.48 -4.81 1.38
N ILE A 163 -7.48 -4.48 0.57
CA ILE A 163 -7.61 -4.30 -0.88
C ILE A 163 -7.31 -5.63 -1.54
N GLN A 164 -8.26 -6.15 -2.32
CA GLN A 164 -8.11 -7.43 -2.99
C GLN A 164 -7.09 -7.35 -4.14
N PRO A 165 -6.41 -8.44 -4.50
CA PRO A 165 -5.39 -8.43 -5.56
C PRO A 165 -5.89 -7.93 -6.91
N ASP A 166 -7.14 -8.18 -7.27
CA ASP A 166 -7.78 -7.67 -8.50
C ASP A 166 -8.05 -6.15 -8.49
N GLU A 167 -8.02 -5.54 -7.30
CA GLU A 167 -8.22 -4.11 -7.10
C GLU A 167 -6.89 -3.32 -6.99
N TRP A 168 -5.75 -3.99 -6.97
CA TRP A 168 -4.45 -3.33 -6.80
C TRP A 168 -4.11 -2.37 -7.93
N GLU A 169 -4.52 -2.69 -9.16
CA GLU A 169 -4.31 -1.82 -10.33
C GLU A 169 -4.96 -0.44 -10.17
N VAL A 170 -6.11 -0.40 -9.51
CA VAL A 170 -6.81 0.86 -9.21
C VAL A 170 -6.21 1.52 -7.97
N ALA A 171 -6.00 0.76 -6.91
CA ALA A 171 -5.56 1.28 -5.62
C ALA A 171 -4.18 1.95 -5.65
N VAL A 172 -3.27 1.54 -6.54
CA VAL A 172 -1.93 2.11 -6.66
C VAL A 172 -1.92 3.60 -7.02
N PHE A 173 -2.98 4.06 -7.69
CA PHE A 173 -3.16 5.47 -8.07
C PHE A 173 -3.85 6.32 -7.01
N LEU A 174 -4.21 5.75 -5.84
CA LEU A 174 -4.90 6.51 -4.78
C LEU A 174 -4.12 7.76 -4.39
N PRO A 175 -4.72 8.95 -4.55
CA PRO A 175 -4.11 10.23 -4.18
C PRO A 175 -4.40 10.56 -2.70
N THR A 176 -4.35 9.55 -1.81
CA THR A 176 -4.73 9.69 -0.39
C THR A 176 -3.54 9.93 0.52
N GLN A 177 -2.32 10.07 -0.03
CA GLN A 177 -1.14 10.41 0.75
C GLN A 177 -1.31 11.78 1.42
N VAL A 178 -1.36 11.78 2.74
CA VAL A 178 -1.42 12.99 3.57
C VAL A 178 -0.30 12.92 4.58
N PHE A 179 0.83 13.50 4.22
CA PHE A 179 1.95 13.64 5.15
C PHE A 179 1.68 14.79 6.12
N LYS A 180 1.76 14.49 7.42
CA LYS A 180 1.83 15.52 8.43
C LYS A 180 3.29 15.94 8.56
N GLY A 181 3.58 17.23 8.44
CA GLY A 181 4.93 17.78 8.58
C GLY A 181 5.69 18.00 7.26
N ALA A 182 5.22 17.43 6.13
CA ALA A 182 5.85 17.62 4.82
C ALA A 182 4.84 17.57 3.67
N LYS A 183 5.21 18.09 2.50
CA LYS A 183 4.45 17.91 1.25
C LYS A 183 4.82 16.59 0.59
N PRO A 184 3.91 15.92 -0.12
CA PRO A 184 4.22 14.66 -0.82
C PRO A 184 5.45 14.75 -1.74
N GLN A 185 5.64 15.87 -2.43
CA GLN A 185 6.75 16.09 -3.35
C GLN A 185 8.11 16.10 -2.63
N GLU A 186 8.18 16.65 -1.42
CA GLU A 186 9.37 16.69 -0.58
C GLU A 186 9.73 15.26 -0.14
N VAL A 187 8.75 14.52 0.39
CA VAL A 187 8.93 13.11 0.79
C VAL A 187 9.37 12.25 -0.38
N TRP A 188 8.78 12.44 -1.56
CA TRP A 188 9.15 11.68 -2.76
C TRP A 188 10.57 12.00 -3.23
N LYS A 189 10.97 13.28 -3.17
CA LYS A 189 12.34 13.69 -3.50
C LYS A 189 13.34 13.01 -2.57
N GLU A 190 13.12 13.10 -1.26
CA GLU A 190 13.98 12.46 -0.26
C GLU A 190 14.08 10.95 -0.48
N SER A 191 12.94 10.28 -0.70
CA SER A 191 12.92 8.83 -0.97
C SER A 191 13.71 8.45 -2.23
N VAL A 192 13.56 9.23 -3.32
CA VAL A 192 14.30 8.98 -4.57
C VAL A 192 15.80 9.24 -4.38
N ASP A 193 16.15 10.26 -3.63
CA ASP A 193 17.56 10.60 -3.35
C ASP A 193 18.20 9.53 -2.45
N GLU A 194 17.49 9.02 -1.43
CA GLU A 194 17.93 7.89 -0.62
C GLU A 194 18.18 6.64 -1.47
N ILE A 195 17.27 6.33 -2.40
CA ILE A 195 17.40 5.21 -3.33
C ILE A 195 18.65 5.33 -4.21
N LYS A 196 18.95 6.54 -4.71
CA LYS A 196 20.09 6.77 -5.61
C LYS A 196 21.44 6.70 -4.90
N HIS A 197 21.50 7.09 -3.62
CA HIS A 197 22.74 7.17 -2.83
C HIS A 197 22.97 5.95 -1.93
N SER A 198 22.10 4.96 -1.99
CA SER A 198 22.18 3.69 -1.29
C SER A 198 22.85 2.61 -2.12
#